data_11ced279687a391fe446814197cecd67
#
_entry.id   11ced279687a391fe446814197cecd67
#
_cell.length_a   1.000
_cell.length_b   1.000
_cell.length_c   1.000
_cell.angle_alpha   90.00
_cell.angle_beta   90.00
_cell.angle_gamma   90.00
#
_symmetry.space_group_name_H-M   'P 1'
#
loop_
_entity.id
_entity.type
_entity.pdbx_description
1 polymer ?
#
loop_
_entity_poly.entity_id
_entity_poly.type
_entity_poly.pdbx_seq_one_letter_code
_entity_poly.pdbx_strand_id
1 'polypeptide(L)' 'MDPFIEPGALVRHPDREDWGLGQVQSVVGSRVTVDFEHAGKQALDSKVVRLIFVGDED' A
#
# COMPACT_ATOMS: atom_id res chain seq x y z
N MET A 1 -11.66 -6.04 3.18
CA MET A 1 -10.63 -5.03 2.94
C MET A 1 -10.48 -4.15 4.16
N ASP A 2 -9.26 -3.80 4.47
CA ASP A 2 -8.94 -2.93 5.59
C ASP A 2 -9.51 -1.52 5.30
N PRO A 3 -10.36 -0.97 6.17
CA PRO A 3 -10.97 0.35 5.93
C PRO A 3 -9.96 1.50 5.90
N PHE A 4 -8.74 1.25 6.37
CA PHE A 4 -7.71 2.27 6.35
C PHE A 4 -6.86 2.25 5.07
N ILE A 5 -6.97 1.20 4.27
CA ILE A 5 -6.22 1.08 3.02
C ILE A 5 -7.06 1.67 1.89
N GLU A 6 -6.86 2.96 1.67
CA GLU A 6 -7.60 3.70 0.66
C GLU A 6 -6.65 4.71 -0.01
N PRO A 7 -7.03 5.29 -1.14
CA PRO A 7 -6.16 6.25 -1.83
C PRO A 7 -5.70 7.36 -0.88
N GLY A 8 -4.40 7.62 -0.87
CA GLY A 8 -3.78 8.60 0.01
C GLY A 8 -3.17 7.99 1.27
N ALA A 9 -3.55 6.76 1.64
CA ALA A 9 -3.01 6.11 2.83
C ALA A 9 -1.52 5.82 2.66
N LEU A 10 -0.78 5.95 3.75
CA LEU A 10 0.63 5.61 3.78
C LEU A 10 0.77 4.21 4.40
N VAL A 11 1.51 3.35 3.72
CA VAL A 11 1.62 1.95 4.09
C VAL A 11 3.05 1.45 3.92
N ARG A 12 3.31 0.26 4.48
CA ARG A 12 4.56 -0.47 4.25
C ARG A 12 4.21 -1.90 3.84
N HIS A 13 5.08 -2.49 3.04
CA HIS A 13 4.93 -3.89 2.65
C HIS A 13 5.46 -4.76 3.79
N PRO A 14 4.69 -5.74 4.27
CA PRO A 14 5.11 -6.53 5.44
C PRO A 14 6.36 -7.38 5.20
N ASP A 15 6.61 -7.78 3.96
CA ASP A 15 7.74 -8.65 3.63
C ASP A 15 8.83 -7.94 2.82
N ARG A 16 8.65 -6.67 2.53
CA ARG A 16 9.59 -5.92 1.70
C ARG A 16 9.86 -4.56 2.34
N GLU A 17 10.55 -4.57 3.46
CA GLU A 17 10.90 -3.34 4.14
C GLU A 17 11.82 -2.47 3.30
N ASP A 18 12.60 -3.10 2.44
CA ASP A 18 13.51 -2.41 1.53
C ASP A 18 12.77 -1.54 0.51
N TRP A 19 11.46 -1.75 0.32
CA TRP A 19 10.65 -0.93 -0.56
C TRP A 19 10.36 0.45 0.05
N GLY A 20 10.47 0.59 1.35
CA GLY A 20 10.23 1.84 2.04
C GLY A 20 8.77 2.16 2.20
N LEU A 21 8.50 3.43 2.45
CA LEU A 21 7.13 3.92 2.63
C LEU A 21 6.40 3.94 1.29
N GLY A 22 5.15 3.51 1.29
CA GLY A 22 4.33 3.53 0.10
C GLY A 22 3.10 4.40 0.28
N GLN A 23 2.61 4.97 -0.81
CA GLN A 23 1.37 5.72 -0.80
C GLN A 23 0.39 5.02 -1.72
N VAL A 24 -0.79 4.71 -1.19
CA VAL A 24 -1.83 4.04 -1.97
C VAL A 24 -2.35 5.00 -3.05
N GLN A 25 -2.31 4.55 -4.29
CA GLN A 25 -2.77 5.35 -5.44
C GLN A 25 -4.21 5.02 -5.80
N SER A 26 -4.56 3.73 -5.79
CA SER A 26 -5.91 3.31 -6.14
C SER A 26 -6.23 1.97 -5.49
N VAL A 27 -7.52 1.74 -5.30
CA VAL A 27 -8.03 0.47 -4.78
C VAL A 27 -9.21 0.07 -5.67
N VAL A 28 -9.10 -1.07 -6.32
CA VAL A 28 -10.15 -1.61 -7.17
C VAL A 28 -10.36 -3.05 -6.75
N GLY A 29 -11.45 -3.30 -6.01
CA GLY A 29 -11.69 -4.60 -5.42
C GLY A 29 -10.55 -4.95 -4.47
N SER A 30 -9.88 -6.08 -4.71
CA SER A 30 -8.74 -6.50 -3.90
C SER A 30 -7.40 -6.01 -4.48
N ARG A 31 -7.43 -5.29 -5.61
CA ARG A 31 -6.21 -4.80 -6.23
C ARG A 31 -5.88 -3.42 -5.67
N VAL A 32 -4.72 -3.32 -5.05
CA VAL A 32 -4.23 -2.07 -4.47
C VAL A 32 -2.97 -1.67 -5.19
N THR A 33 -2.96 -0.47 -5.75
CA THR A 33 -1.76 0.07 -6.41
C THR A 33 -1.10 1.04 -5.44
N VAL A 34 0.17 0.78 -5.15
CA VAL A 34 0.94 1.56 -4.18
C VAL A 34 2.23 2.03 -4.82
N ASP A 35 2.58 3.29 -4.57
CA ASP A 35 3.84 3.86 -5.03
C ASP A 35 4.81 3.87 -3.85
N PHE A 36 5.81 2.98 -3.90
CA PHE A 36 6.80 2.84 -2.84
C PHE A 36 8.03 3.70 -3.13
N GLU A 37 8.65 4.22 -2.07
CA GLU A 37 9.82 5.08 -2.20
C GLU A 37 10.96 4.45 -2.99
N HIS A 38 11.20 3.16 -2.77
CA HIS A 38 12.35 2.49 -3.37
C HIS A 38 11.99 1.41 -4.39
N ALA A 39 10.72 1.13 -4.55
CA ALA A 39 10.26 0.08 -5.48
C ALA A 39 9.38 0.63 -6.59
N GLY A 40 8.96 1.89 -6.47
CA GLY A 40 8.06 2.47 -7.44
C GLY A 40 6.65 1.91 -7.33
N LYS A 41 5.90 2.01 -8.41
CA LYS A 41 4.50 1.62 -8.42
C LYS A 41 4.36 0.10 -8.51
N GLN A 42 3.64 -0.47 -7.54
CA GLN A 42 3.40 -1.90 -7.47
C GLN A 42 1.90 -2.16 -7.32
N ALA A 43 1.39 -3.13 -8.06
CA ALA A 43 0.00 -3.57 -7.93
C ALA A 43 -0.01 -4.83 -7.07
N LEU A 44 -0.74 -4.77 -5.96
CA LEU A 44 -0.75 -5.84 -4.97
C LEU A 44 -2.17 -6.37 -4.77
N ASP A 45 -2.27 -7.64 -4.38
CA ASP A 45 -3.55 -8.27 -4.06
C ASP A 45 -3.70 -8.25 -2.54
N SER A 46 -4.67 -7.49 -2.05
CA SER A 46 -4.91 -7.34 -0.61
C SER A 46 -5.37 -8.63 0.07
N LYS A 47 -5.72 -9.65 -0.71
CA LYS A 47 -6.05 -10.96 -0.16
C LYS A 47 -4.79 -11.76 0.18
N VAL A 48 -3.67 -11.39 -0.44
CA VAL A 48 -2.40 -12.09 -0.28
C VAL A 48 -1.43 -11.29 0.56
N VAL A 49 -1.37 -9.97 0.32
CA VAL A 49 -0.45 -9.07 0.99
C VAL A 49 -1.23 -8.19 1.96
N ARG A 50 -0.88 -8.25 3.23
CA ARG A 50 -1.51 -7.40 4.24
C ARG A 50 -0.62 -6.19 4.48
N LEU A 51 -0.91 -5.12 3.78
CA LEU A 51 -0.17 -3.88 3.94
C LEU A 51 -0.31 -3.35 5.36
N ILE A 52 0.77 -2.78 5.86
CA ILE A 52 0.81 -2.21 7.20
C ILE A 52 0.44 -0.74 7.07
N PHE A 53 -0.67 -0.35 7.69
CA PHE A 53 -1.11 1.04 7.69
C PHE A 53 -0.19 1.88 8.57
N VAL A 54 0.33 2.96 8.03
CA VAL A 54 1.22 3.87 8.76
C VAL A 54 0.49 5.17 9.11
N GLY A 55 -0.31 5.68 8.19
CA GLY A 55 -1.03 6.92 8.41
C GLY A 55 -1.67 7.42 7.13
N ASP A 56 -2.25 8.61 7.21
CA ASP A 56 -2.82 9.27 6.05
C ASP A 56 -1.88 10.38 5.61
N GLU A 57 -1.94 10.65 4.30
CA GLU A 57 -1.24 11.78 3.76
C GLU A 57 -1.98 13.03 4.22
N ASP A 58 -1.24 13.97 4.78
CA ASP A 58 -1.94 15.17 5.19
C ASP A 58 -1.07 16.30 5.65
#